data_ffc347faa07f702c9fb59f4c55db1d89
#
_entry.id   ffc347faa07f702c9fb59f4c55db1d89
#
_cell.length_a   1.000
_cell.length_b   1.000
_cell.length_c   1.000
_cell.angle_alpha   90.00
_cell.angle_beta   90.00
_cell.angle_gamma   90.00
#
_symmetry.space_group_name_H-M   'P 1'
#
loop_
_entity.id
_entity.type
_entity.pdbx_description
1 polymer ?
#
loop_
_entity_poly.entity_id
_entity_poly.type
_entity_poly.pdbx_seq_one_letter_code
_entity_poly.pdbx_strand_id
1 'polypeptide(L)'
;VKRRLAIALVHYPVLDGKGVVVTTATTNLDVHDLARSARTYGASDYFLVHPIVAQRELVQRICDHWRDGSSGRRIPDRKLALELVRPVASLDDVYRAMGGREAIEVWVTAARDLGPPLRLSEARARLEEDGKPALVVFGTGWGLAREVIDAADALLEPIRAKETTGYSHLSVRAACAIVLDRLLGAGS
;
A
#
# COMPACT_ATOMS: atom_id res chain seq x y z
N VAL A 1 -14.19 1.86 12.59
CA VAL A 1 -14.14 1.90 11.12
C VAL A 1 -15.17 0.93 10.57
N LYS A 2 -16.08 1.40 9.73
CA LYS A 2 -17.15 0.57 9.12
C LYS A 2 -16.69 -0.09 7.82
N ARG A 3 -15.87 0.60 7.01
CA ARG A 3 -15.34 0.04 5.76
C ARG A 3 -14.02 -0.69 6.00
N ARG A 4 -13.86 -1.85 5.38
CA ARG A 4 -12.55 -2.51 5.34
C ARG A 4 -11.59 -1.68 4.51
N LEU A 5 -10.32 -1.61 4.94
CA LEU A 5 -9.25 -1.01 4.20
C LEU A 5 -8.16 -2.04 3.94
N ALA A 6 -7.78 -2.20 2.67
CA ALA A 6 -6.62 -2.96 2.23
C ALA A 6 -5.55 -2.02 1.68
N ILE A 7 -4.31 -2.47 1.64
CA ILE A 7 -3.21 -1.75 0.99
C ILE A 7 -2.60 -2.55 -0.15
N ALA A 8 -2.11 -1.87 -1.18
CA ALA A 8 -1.31 -2.46 -2.25
C ALA A 8 -0.01 -1.69 -2.44
N LEU A 9 1.12 -2.40 -2.49
CA LEU A 9 2.41 -1.88 -2.92
C LEU A 9 2.67 -2.31 -4.35
N VAL A 10 2.81 -1.34 -5.25
CA VAL A 10 2.96 -1.56 -6.69
C VAL A 10 4.41 -1.39 -7.10
N HIS A 11 4.98 -2.44 -7.70
CA HIS A 11 6.31 -2.43 -8.31
C HIS A 11 6.28 -2.29 -9.82
N TYR A 12 5.09 -2.42 -10.43
CA TYR A 12 4.80 -2.17 -11.85
C TYR A 12 3.28 -1.94 -12.02
N PRO A 13 2.85 -0.95 -12.81
CA PRO A 13 3.67 0.05 -13.50
C PRO A 13 4.01 1.25 -12.60
N VAL A 14 5.30 1.57 -12.50
CA VAL A 14 5.81 2.74 -11.78
C VAL A 14 6.79 3.52 -12.65
N LEU A 15 7.15 4.73 -12.23
CA LEU A 15 8.02 5.60 -13.01
C LEU A 15 9.47 5.55 -12.51
N ASP A 16 10.41 5.79 -13.41
CA ASP A 16 11.79 6.16 -13.09
C ASP A 16 11.96 7.68 -12.99
N GLY A 17 13.18 8.16 -12.73
CA GLY A 17 13.50 9.59 -12.62
C GLY A 17 13.33 10.38 -13.93
N LYS A 18 13.16 9.70 -15.07
CA LYS A 18 12.90 10.30 -16.37
C LYS A 18 11.44 10.24 -16.78
N GLY A 19 10.57 9.68 -15.92
CA GLY A 19 9.15 9.50 -16.21
C GLY A 19 8.85 8.29 -17.10
N VAL A 20 9.81 7.39 -17.31
CA VAL A 20 9.61 6.15 -18.08
C VAL A 20 8.98 5.10 -17.16
N VAL A 21 8.01 4.34 -17.68
CA VAL A 21 7.39 3.23 -16.96
C VAL A 21 8.41 2.09 -16.83
N VAL A 22 8.64 1.69 -15.58
CA VAL A 22 9.59 0.65 -15.23
C VAL A 22 9.01 -0.29 -14.18
N THR A 23 9.73 -1.39 -13.93
CA THR A 23 9.51 -2.30 -12.81
C THR A 23 10.63 -2.10 -11.78
N THR A 24 10.28 -1.98 -10.51
CA THR A 24 11.25 -1.93 -9.41
C THR A 24 11.35 -3.28 -8.70
N ALA A 25 12.48 -3.57 -8.06
CA ALA A 25 12.66 -4.78 -7.28
C ALA A 25 11.97 -4.67 -5.91
N THR A 26 11.43 -5.78 -5.43
CA THR A 26 10.94 -5.91 -4.06
C THR A 26 12.09 -6.03 -3.08
N THR A 27 12.01 -5.33 -1.97
CA THR A 27 12.96 -5.48 -0.87
C THR A 27 12.34 -6.24 0.30
N ASN A 28 13.17 -6.93 1.08
CA ASN A 28 12.72 -7.60 2.31
C ASN A 28 12.09 -6.60 3.30
N LEU A 29 12.60 -5.36 3.31
CA LEU A 29 12.06 -4.28 4.15
C LEU A 29 10.62 -3.93 3.77
N ASP A 30 10.29 -3.89 2.48
CA ASP A 30 8.93 -3.60 2.02
C ASP A 30 7.95 -4.66 2.51
N VAL A 31 8.32 -5.94 2.42
CA VAL A 31 7.48 -7.05 2.90
C VAL A 31 7.20 -6.92 4.39
N HIS A 32 8.25 -6.70 5.20
CA HIS A 32 8.11 -6.67 6.66
C HIS A 32 7.48 -5.40 7.20
N ASP A 33 7.93 -4.24 6.76
CA ASP A 33 7.52 -2.98 7.38
C ASP A 33 6.09 -2.59 7.00
N LEU A 34 5.68 -2.81 5.72
CA LEU A 34 4.30 -2.56 5.33
C LEU A 34 3.35 -3.57 5.98
N ALA A 35 3.73 -4.86 6.08
CA ALA A 35 2.92 -5.85 6.77
C ALA A 35 2.68 -5.49 8.24
N ARG A 36 3.73 -5.04 8.94
CA ARG A 36 3.63 -4.61 10.34
C ARG A 36 2.76 -3.37 10.48
N SER A 37 2.93 -2.37 9.62
CA SER A 37 2.08 -1.19 9.60
C SER A 37 0.62 -1.56 9.32
N ALA A 38 0.36 -2.38 8.30
CA ALA A 38 -0.97 -2.87 7.97
C ALA A 38 -1.63 -3.60 9.16
N ARG A 39 -0.89 -4.49 9.82
CA ARG A 39 -1.40 -5.22 10.98
C ARG A 39 -1.68 -4.32 12.17
N THR A 40 -0.77 -3.37 12.46
CA THR A 40 -0.90 -2.43 13.59
C THR A 40 -2.16 -1.59 13.46
N TYR A 41 -2.46 -1.09 12.27
CA TYR A 41 -3.61 -0.21 12.03
C TYR A 41 -4.88 -0.96 11.60
N GLY A 42 -4.86 -2.30 11.53
CA GLY A 42 -6.06 -3.10 11.25
C GLY A 42 -6.47 -3.12 9.78
N ALA A 43 -5.54 -2.90 8.86
CA ALA A 43 -5.79 -3.17 7.43
C ALA A 43 -6.12 -4.66 7.22
N SER A 44 -7.07 -4.95 6.32
CA SER A 44 -7.55 -6.31 6.10
C SER A 44 -6.57 -7.17 5.31
N ASP A 45 -5.86 -6.58 4.35
CA ASP A 45 -4.94 -7.26 3.44
C ASP A 45 -3.80 -6.32 3.03
N TYR A 46 -2.65 -6.92 2.71
CA TYR A 46 -1.53 -6.26 2.07
C TYR A 46 -1.17 -6.98 0.78
N PHE A 47 -1.51 -6.39 -0.35
CA PHE A 47 -1.15 -6.90 -1.67
C PHE A 47 0.20 -6.36 -2.11
N LEU A 48 1.13 -7.25 -2.47
CA LEU A 48 2.39 -6.89 -3.09
C LEU A 48 2.30 -7.23 -4.59
N VAL A 49 2.22 -6.18 -5.41
CA VAL A 49 1.95 -6.29 -6.85
C VAL A 49 3.26 -6.29 -7.62
N HIS A 50 3.60 -7.42 -8.24
CA HIS A 50 4.83 -7.56 -9.01
C HIS A 50 4.65 -8.51 -10.21
N PRO A 51 4.90 -8.10 -11.47
CA PRO A 51 4.67 -8.93 -12.64
C PRO A 51 5.65 -10.11 -12.76
N ILE A 52 6.89 -9.95 -12.23
CA ILE A 52 7.95 -10.96 -12.35
C ILE A 52 7.71 -12.09 -11.33
N VAL A 53 7.59 -13.33 -11.83
CA VAL A 53 7.33 -14.52 -11.02
C VAL A 53 8.36 -14.70 -9.91
N ALA A 54 9.66 -14.59 -10.23
CA ALA A 54 10.74 -14.78 -9.25
C ALA A 54 10.65 -13.80 -8.06
N GLN A 55 10.15 -12.58 -8.27
CA GLN A 55 9.95 -11.61 -7.19
C GLN A 55 8.77 -12.02 -6.30
N ARG A 56 7.68 -12.49 -6.87
CA ARG A 56 6.54 -13.01 -6.08
C ARG A 56 6.92 -14.26 -5.30
N GLU A 57 7.71 -15.17 -5.90
CA GLU A 57 8.24 -16.35 -5.21
C GLU A 57 9.19 -15.98 -4.07
N LEU A 58 10.01 -14.93 -4.24
CA LEU A 58 10.84 -14.40 -3.16
C LEU A 58 9.97 -13.95 -1.98
N VAL A 59 8.93 -13.15 -2.25
CA VAL A 59 7.98 -12.68 -1.22
C VAL A 59 7.29 -13.87 -0.56
N GLN A 60 6.83 -14.85 -1.33
CA GLN A 60 6.19 -16.04 -0.80
C GLN A 60 7.14 -16.81 0.14
N ARG A 61 8.40 -17.03 -0.26
CA ARG A 61 9.41 -17.68 0.59
C ARG A 61 9.69 -16.93 1.89
N ILE A 62 9.69 -15.58 1.84
CA ILE A 62 9.82 -14.78 3.05
C ILE A 62 8.62 -15.04 3.98
N CYS A 63 7.41 -15.00 3.45
CA CYS A 63 6.20 -15.24 4.23
C CYS A 63 6.18 -16.66 4.83
N ASP A 64 6.52 -17.68 4.04
CA ASP A 64 6.54 -19.09 4.47
C ASP A 64 7.59 -19.32 5.56
N HIS A 65 8.78 -18.71 5.42
CA HIS A 65 9.81 -18.76 6.46
C HIS A 65 9.29 -18.28 7.83
N TRP A 66 8.50 -17.23 7.85
CA TRP A 66 7.92 -16.69 9.07
C TRP A 66 6.66 -17.43 9.53
N ARG A 67 5.90 -18.00 8.61
CA ARG A 67 4.68 -18.75 8.93
C ARG A 67 5.00 -20.10 9.53
N ASP A 68 5.92 -20.84 8.91
CA ASP A 68 6.19 -22.25 9.19
C ASP A 68 7.55 -22.50 9.86
N GLY A 69 8.47 -21.53 9.77
CA GLY A 69 9.83 -21.62 10.28
C GLY A 69 9.97 -21.36 11.79
N SER A 70 11.19 -21.63 12.28
CA SER A 70 11.55 -21.38 13.69
C SER A 70 11.48 -19.92 14.10
N SER A 71 11.66 -18.99 13.14
CA SER A 71 11.61 -17.55 13.37
C SER A 71 10.21 -17.09 13.79
N GLY A 72 9.15 -17.63 13.16
CA GLY A 72 7.77 -17.35 13.54
C GLY A 72 7.39 -17.85 14.92
N ARG A 73 8.00 -18.96 15.37
CA ARG A 73 7.82 -19.45 16.76
C ARG A 73 8.47 -18.54 17.79
N ARG A 74 9.62 -17.94 17.46
CA ARG A 74 10.34 -17.03 18.36
C ARG A 74 9.74 -15.63 18.41
N ILE A 75 9.12 -15.17 17.32
CA ILE A 75 8.52 -13.83 17.22
C ILE A 75 7.12 -13.96 16.60
N PRO A 76 6.11 -14.40 17.37
CA PRO A 76 4.75 -14.67 16.88
C PRO A 76 4.07 -13.44 16.24
N ASP A 77 4.30 -12.26 16.79
CA ASP A 77 3.70 -11.01 16.28
C ASP A 77 4.10 -10.72 14.82
N ARG A 78 5.34 -11.07 14.46
CA ARG A 78 5.81 -10.91 13.08
C ARG A 78 5.13 -11.88 12.12
N LYS A 79 4.89 -13.12 12.58
CA LYS A 79 4.09 -14.11 11.83
C LYS A 79 2.70 -13.55 11.53
N LEU A 80 2.01 -13.03 12.55
CA LEU A 80 0.68 -12.45 12.41
C LEU A 80 0.65 -11.29 11.39
N ALA A 81 1.69 -10.46 11.36
CA ALA A 81 1.77 -9.38 10.38
C ALA A 81 1.92 -9.92 8.95
N LEU A 82 2.81 -10.91 8.74
CA LEU A 82 3.08 -11.47 7.41
C LEU A 82 1.94 -12.34 6.86
N GLU A 83 0.99 -12.77 7.68
CA GLU A 83 -0.24 -13.43 7.22
C GLU A 83 -1.12 -12.52 6.35
N LEU A 84 -0.95 -11.20 6.42
CA LEU A 84 -1.66 -10.25 5.57
C LEU A 84 -1.08 -10.15 4.16
N VAL A 85 0.16 -10.59 3.95
CA VAL A 85 0.88 -10.38 2.68
C VAL A 85 0.37 -11.33 1.61
N ARG A 86 -0.03 -10.77 0.47
CA ARG A 86 -0.52 -11.49 -0.70
C ARG A 86 0.25 -11.04 -1.94
N PRO A 87 1.28 -11.80 -2.39
CA PRO A 87 1.96 -11.50 -3.65
C PRO A 87 1.03 -11.81 -4.83
N VAL A 88 0.84 -10.83 -5.70
CA VAL A 88 -0.02 -10.92 -6.90
C VAL A 88 0.68 -10.37 -8.13
N ALA A 89 0.23 -10.74 -9.34
CA ALA A 89 0.90 -10.33 -10.57
C ALA A 89 0.54 -8.91 -11.01
N SER A 90 -0.70 -8.48 -10.76
CA SER A 90 -1.24 -7.22 -11.28
C SER A 90 -2.24 -6.58 -10.31
N LEU A 91 -2.60 -5.31 -10.56
CA LEU A 91 -3.71 -4.65 -9.87
C LEU A 91 -5.06 -5.32 -10.17
N ASP A 92 -5.24 -5.91 -11.37
CA ASP A 92 -6.46 -6.65 -11.69
C ASP A 92 -6.62 -7.89 -10.81
N ASP A 93 -5.52 -8.52 -10.39
CA ASP A 93 -5.56 -9.61 -9.41
C ASP A 93 -5.99 -9.11 -8.03
N VAL A 94 -5.54 -7.90 -7.64
CA VAL A 94 -6.02 -7.26 -6.40
C VAL A 94 -7.52 -6.99 -6.48
N TYR A 95 -7.97 -6.39 -7.57
CA TYR A 95 -9.39 -6.09 -7.76
C TYR A 95 -10.25 -7.35 -7.70
N ARG A 96 -9.84 -8.41 -8.39
CA ARG A 96 -10.53 -9.71 -8.33
C ARG A 96 -10.58 -10.28 -6.90
N ALA A 97 -9.48 -10.22 -6.18
CA ALA A 97 -9.41 -10.69 -4.79
C ALA A 97 -10.32 -9.91 -3.84
N MET A 98 -10.61 -8.65 -4.15
CA MET A 98 -11.49 -7.78 -3.36
C MET A 98 -12.96 -7.76 -3.85
N GLY A 99 -13.32 -8.58 -4.82
CA GLY A 99 -14.71 -8.72 -5.32
C GLY A 99 -14.98 -8.00 -6.63
N GLY A 100 -13.96 -7.48 -7.30
CA GLY A 100 -14.03 -6.76 -8.57
C GLY A 100 -13.77 -5.25 -8.42
N ARG A 101 -13.35 -4.61 -9.52
CA ARG A 101 -13.02 -3.16 -9.52
C ARG A 101 -14.20 -2.30 -9.04
N GLU A 102 -15.41 -2.66 -9.44
CA GLU A 102 -16.63 -1.92 -9.10
C GLU A 102 -17.10 -2.13 -7.65
N ALA A 103 -16.56 -3.14 -6.95
CA ALA A 103 -16.92 -3.46 -5.57
C ALA A 103 -16.10 -2.67 -4.53
N ILE A 104 -15.11 -1.90 -4.96
CA ILE A 104 -14.16 -1.20 -4.10
C ILE A 104 -14.00 0.27 -4.49
N GLU A 105 -13.48 1.09 -3.58
CA GLU A 105 -12.92 2.41 -3.86
C GLU A 105 -11.40 2.32 -3.89
N VAL A 106 -10.77 2.75 -4.99
CA VAL A 106 -9.32 2.75 -5.16
C VAL A 106 -8.78 4.15 -4.91
N TRP A 107 -7.97 4.30 -3.88
CA TRP A 107 -7.30 5.54 -3.50
C TRP A 107 -5.81 5.43 -3.76
N VAL A 108 -5.25 6.27 -4.61
CA VAL A 108 -3.82 6.27 -4.92
C VAL A 108 -3.07 7.32 -4.11
N THR A 109 -1.80 7.05 -3.84
CA THR A 109 -0.90 7.98 -3.14
C THR A 109 0.13 8.56 -4.09
N ALA A 110 0.54 9.81 -3.86
CA ALA A 110 1.63 10.45 -4.57
C ALA A 110 2.42 11.36 -3.62
N ALA A 111 3.73 11.56 -3.90
CA ALA A 111 4.57 12.48 -3.15
C ALA A 111 4.40 13.94 -3.60
N ARG A 112 3.77 14.18 -4.75
CA ARG A 112 3.58 15.49 -5.38
C ARG A 112 2.12 15.72 -5.75
N ASP A 113 1.76 16.98 -6.01
CA ASP A 113 0.43 17.32 -6.49
C ASP A 113 0.25 16.84 -7.93
N LEU A 114 -0.79 16.06 -8.14
CA LEU A 114 -1.17 15.53 -9.45
C LEU A 114 -2.60 15.88 -9.83
N GLY A 115 -3.28 16.72 -9.04
CA GLY A 115 -4.66 17.14 -9.20
C GLY A 115 -5.35 17.39 -7.88
N PRO A 116 -6.67 17.65 -7.87
CA PRO A 116 -7.44 17.89 -6.65
C PRO A 116 -7.41 16.64 -5.76
N PRO A 117 -6.83 16.73 -4.54
CA PRO A 117 -6.69 15.57 -3.68
C PRO A 117 -7.91 15.37 -2.78
N LEU A 118 -8.16 14.11 -2.42
CA LEU A 118 -8.97 13.75 -1.26
C LEU A 118 -8.12 13.94 0.00
N ARG A 119 -8.56 14.80 0.91
CA ARG A 119 -7.87 15.03 2.18
C ARG A 119 -7.88 13.77 3.03
N LEU A 120 -6.82 13.51 3.78
CA LEU A 120 -6.75 12.33 4.66
C LEU A 120 -7.83 12.37 5.75
N SER A 121 -8.21 13.56 6.24
CA SER A 121 -9.33 13.72 7.16
C SER A 121 -10.69 13.34 6.55
N GLU A 122 -10.93 13.70 5.29
CA GLU A 122 -12.13 13.32 4.55
C GLU A 122 -12.15 11.82 4.22
N ALA A 123 -11.00 11.27 3.81
CA ALA A 123 -10.84 9.85 3.57
C ALA A 123 -11.11 9.03 4.86
N ARG A 124 -10.59 9.50 6.00
CA ARG A 124 -10.89 8.92 7.32
C ARG A 124 -12.39 8.96 7.62
N ALA A 125 -13.05 10.10 7.42
CA ALA A 125 -14.49 10.21 7.63
C ALA A 125 -15.29 9.23 6.76
N ARG A 126 -14.91 9.06 5.47
CA ARG A 126 -15.51 8.05 4.59
C ARG A 126 -15.39 6.62 5.11
N LEU A 127 -14.28 6.28 5.79
CA LEU A 127 -14.10 4.94 6.37
C LEU A 127 -15.03 4.67 7.56
N GLU A 128 -15.54 5.71 8.21
CA GLU A 128 -16.52 5.60 9.31
C GLU A 128 -17.98 5.53 8.82
N GLU A 129 -18.22 5.74 7.53
CA GLU A 129 -19.53 5.61 6.90
C GLU A 129 -19.71 4.23 6.28
N ASP A 130 -20.96 3.85 5.97
CA ASP A 130 -21.25 2.65 5.20
C ASP A 130 -20.85 2.87 3.72
N GLY A 131 -20.24 1.86 3.10
CA GLY A 131 -19.81 1.95 1.72
C GLY A 131 -18.88 0.83 1.28
N LYS A 132 -18.32 0.96 0.08
CA LYS A 132 -17.41 -0.01 -0.50
C LYS A 132 -16.11 -0.07 0.34
N PRO A 133 -15.47 -1.24 0.42
CA PRO A 133 -14.10 -1.35 0.94
C PRO A 133 -13.15 -0.42 0.20
N ALA A 134 -12.17 0.13 0.90
CA ALA A 134 -11.15 0.99 0.31
C ALA A 134 -9.85 0.19 0.06
N LEU A 135 -9.20 0.48 -1.06
CA LEU A 135 -7.87 0.02 -1.40
C LEU A 135 -6.93 1.22 -1.51
N VAL A 136 -5.94 1.33 -0.63
CA VAL A 136 -4.91 2.37 -0.73
C VAL A 136 -3.72 1.81 -1.50
N VAL A 137 -3.37 2.46 -2.62
CA VAL A 137 -2.31 2.02 -3.53
C VAL A 137 -1.08 2.92 -3.37
N PHE A 138 0.03 2.28 -3.04
CA PHE A 138 1.36 2.91 -2.93
C PHE A 138 2.22 2.50 -4.12
N GLY A 139 2.91 3.46 -4.72
CA GLY A 139 3.91 3.22 -5.75
C GLY A 139 5.32 3.19 -5.17
N THR A 140 6.21 2.48 -5.86
CA THR A 140 7.66 2.52 -5.63
C THR A 140 8.35 3.41 -6.67
N GLY A 141 9.69 3.49 -6.66
CA GLY A 141 10.44 4.32 -7.60
C GLY A 141 10.07 5.81 -7.49
N TRP A 142 9.70 6.41 -8.61
CA TRP A 142 9.27 7.80 -8.72
C TRP A 142 7.74 7.98 -8.72
N GLY A 143 7.02 6.95 -8.28
CA GLY A 143 5.57 6.94 -8.14
C GLY A 143 4.86 6.08 -9.16
N LEU A 144 3.55 6.00 -9.03
CA LEU A 144 2.67 5.23 -9.90
C LEU A 144 2.66 5.80 -11.33
N ALA A 145 2.53 4.93 -12.32
CA ALA A 145 2.31 5.33 -13.70
C ALA A 145 0.96 6.05 -13.85
N ARG A 146 0.86 6.93 -14.86
CA ARG A 146 -0.30 7.78 -15.07
C ARG A 146 -1.60 6.99 -15.22
N GLU A 147 -1.55 5.86 -15.91
CA GLU A 147 -2.69 4.97 -16.11
C GLU A 147 -3.29 4.45 -14.79
N VAL A 148 -2.45 4.19 -13.78
CA VAL A 148 -2.92 3.76 -12.45
C VAL A 148 -3.61 4.91 -11.71
N ILE A 149 -3.06 6.12 -11.84
CA ILE A 149 -3.62 7.32 -11.21
C ILE A 149 -4.97 7.67 -11.83
N ASP A 150 -5.07 7.63 -13.16
CA ASP A 150 -6.28 7.98 -13.89
C ASP A 150 -7.42 6.96 -13.70
N ALA A 151 -7.09 5.70 -13.39
CA ALA A 151 -8.06 4.63 -13.10
C ALA A 151 -8.54 4.62 -11.64
N ALA A 152 -7.98 5.47 -10.77
CA ALA A 152 -8.34 5.53 -9.36
C ALA A 152 -9.60 6.38 -9.12
N ASP A 153 -10.31 6.10 -8.03
CA ASP A 153 -11.49 6.88 -7.61
C ASP A 153 -11.09 8.17 -6.87
N ALA A 154 -9.91 8.18 -6.24
CA ALA A 154 -9.37 9.36 -5.58
C ALA A 154 -7.84 9.35 -5.50
N LEU A 155 -7.26 10.55 -5.50
CA LEU A 155 -5.87 10.80 -5.17
C LEU A 155 -5.80 11.32 -3.74
N LEU A 156 -5.14 10.60 -2.85
CA LEU A 156 -4.93 11.07 -1.47
C LEU A 156 -3.97 12.26 -1.44
N GLU A 157 -4.21 13.19 -0.53
CA GLU A 157 -3.32 14.34 -0.36
C GLU A 157 -1.88 13.90 -0.04
N PRO A 158 -0.87 14.57 -0.61
CA PRO A 158 0.52 14.27 -0.30
C PRO A 158 0.86 14.53 1.17
N ILE A 159 1.73 13.69 1.73
CA ILE A 159 2.29 13.95 3.05
C ILE A 159 3.26 15.12 2.95
N ARG A 160 3.01 16.18 3.73
CA ARG A 160 3.83 17.39 3.72
C ARG A 160 4.31 17.72 5.11
N ALA A 161 5.55 18.24 5.21
CA ALA A 161 6.02 18.93 6.41
C ALA A 161 5.32 20.29 6.52
N LYS A 162 5.18 20.81 7.73
CA LYS A 162 4.68 22.17 8.00
C LYS A 162 5.58 23.23 7.34
N GLU A 163 6.89 23.01 7.43
CA GLU A 163 7.90 23.86 6.83
C GLU A 163 8.61 23.12 5.70
N THR A 164 8.82 23.79 4.58
CA THR A 164 9.52 23.19 3.45
C THR A 164 11.03 23.16 3.70
N THR A 165 11.61 21.97 3.54
CA THR A 165 13.06 21.75 3.60
C THR A 165 13.69 21.62 2.21
N GLY A 166 12.86 21.70 1.15
CA GLY A 166 13.27 21.38 -0.23
C GLY A 166 13.40 19.87 -0.49
N TYR A 167 13.16 19.02 0.51
CA TYR A 167 13.23 17.56 0.40
C TYR A 167 11.87 16.93 0.72
N SER A 168 11.30 16.17 -0.23
CA SER A 168 10.00 15.51 -0.08
C SER A 168 10.06 14.08 -0.65
N HIS A 169 10.95 13.25 -0.10
CA HIS A 169 11.17 11.87 -0.55
C HIS A 169 11.15 10.91 0.64
N LEU A 170 9.96 10.67 1.17
CA LEU A 170 9.77 9.59 2.15
C LEU A 170 9.96 8.23 1.48
N SER A 171 10.53 7.28 2.21
CA SER A 171 10.42 5.88 1.78
C SER A 171 8.95 5.47 1.72
N VAL A 172 8.59 4.56 0.82
CA VAL A 172 7.21 4.06 0.75
C VAL A 172 6.75 3.44 2.08
N ARG A 173 7.67 2.86 2.83
CA ARG A 173 7.41 2.30 4.17
C ARG A 173 6.98 3.36 5.18
N ALA A 174 7.69 4.47 5.22
CA ALA A 174 7.33 5.60 6.06
C ALA A 174 6.01 6.25 5.61
N ALA A 175 5.84 6.45 4.31
CA ALA A 175 4.60 6.99 3.76
C ALA A 175 3.39 6.11 4.10
N CYS A 176 3.52 4.79 3.96
CA CYS A 176 2.46 3.84 4.32
C CYS A 176 2.09 3.94 5.80
N ALA A 177 3.07 3.95 6.71
CA ALA A 177 2.80 4.06 8.14
C ALA A 177 2.07 5.38 8.49
N ILE A 178 2.51 6.51 7.92
CA ILE A 178 1.88 7.82 8.17
C ILE A 178 0.44 7.86 7.60
N VAL A 179 0.23 7.35 6.38
CA VAL A 179 -1.12 7.32 5.77
C VAL A 179 -2.04 6.44 6.61
N LEU A 180 -1.61 5.26 7.01
CA LEU A 180 -2.41 4.36 7.84
C LEU A 180 -2.71 4.96 9.21
N ASP A 181 -1.74 5.65 9.83
CA ASP A 181 -1.97 6.36 11.09
C ASP A 181 -3.05 7.43 10.95
N ARG A 182 -2.99 8.25 9.91
CA ARG A 182 -3.97 9.32 9.67
C ARG A 182 -5.36 8.78 9.31
N LEU A 183 -5.44 7.62 8.63
CA LEU A 183 -6.71 7.02 8.23
C LEU A 183 -7.35 6.18 9.35
N LEU A 184 -6.55 5.41 10.10
CA LEU A 184 -7.02 4.37 11.02
C LEU A 184 -6.51 4.53 12.45
N GLY A 185 -5.58 5.44 12.70
CA GLY A 185 -5.04 5.69 14.03
C GLY A 185 -6.10 6.19 15.01
N ALA A 186 -5.85 6.03 16.32
CA ALA A 186 -6.80 6.39 17.39
C ALA A 186 -7.19 7.89 17.42
N GLY A 187 -6.55 8.72 16.63
CA GLY A 187 -6.75 10.17 16.60
C GLY A 187 -5.98 10.86 17.72
N SER A 188 -5.30 11.92 17.43
CA SER A 188 -4.83 12.93 18.38
C SER A 188 -5.81 14.08 18.39
#